data_f66ad50b48548e19b0c332f3b157d37b
#
_entry.id   f66ad50b48548e19b0c332f3b157d37b
#
_cell.length_a   1.000
_cell.length_b   1.000
_cell.length_c   1.000
_cell.angle_alpha   90.00
_cell.angle_beta   90.00
_cell.angle_gamma   90.00
#
_symmetry.space_group_name_H-M   'P 1'
#
loop_
_entity.id
_entity.type
_entity.pdbx_description
1 polymer ?
#
loop_
_entity_poly.entity_id
_entity_poly.type
_entity_poly.pdbx_seq_one_letter_code
_entity_poly.pdbx_strand_id
1 'polypeptide(L)'
;MIKKVIKSVLGEANVKRLKRAKQALNAARTTWRNSSDTNQNSPEQIAALSCLMQIHGFEKALAVRNTKYLEAAKYSRIISQLEELLRFGMSPDNFTIKASIAVINSVLSQLPDHEEDKKALADFIAWNDIAMDFKGGIDRVSKEEIFAHNDFDFGAFVRSRHSVRRLKDKIISREVIEDIVRDALYCPSACNRQPFRVYFSEKPETVSRIIKCIPDSFVTPGIHDALIVTCDRSLLYPAEMNDQEYINGGIFLGYLVLSIHAHGLGSCLFQFLQASARQAKIREEFGISPSEVISAFVGIGEVEDEVLCACAQRRPVEEVAVCLD
;
A
#
# COMPACT_ATOMS: atom_id res chain seq x y z
N MET A 1 10.00 1.73 -42.56
CA MET A 1 9.90 0.65 -43.53
C MET A 1 9.62 -0.70 -42.84
N ILE A 2 10.46 -1.18 -41.92
CA ILE A 2 10.33 -2.48 -41.26
C ILE A 2 8.95 -2.69 -40.58
N LYS A 3 8.40 -1.70 -39.85
CA LYS A 3 7.08 -1.82 -39.22
C LYS A 3 5.92 -2.01 -40.18
N LYS A 4 6.01 -1.46 -41.42
CA LYS A 4 4.99 -1.67 -42.45
C LYS A 4 5.07 -3.09 -43.04
N VAL A 5 6.28 -3.61 -43.25
CA VAL A 5 6.51 -4.98 -43.72
C VAL A 5 6.02 -6.01 -42.72
N ILE A 6 6.33 -5.83 -41.40
CA ILE A 6 5.84 -6.71 -40.34
C ILE A 6 4.30 -6.74 -40.29
N LYS A 7 3.64 -5.58 -40.44
CA LYS A 7 2.17 -5.50 -40.48
C LYS A 7 1.59 -6.21 -41.71
N SER A 8 2.27 -6.09 -42.83
CA SER A 8 1.86 -6.73 -44.10
C SER A 8 1.97 -8.26 -44.03
N VAL A 9 3.04 -8.79 -43.42
CA VAL A 9 3.29 -10.24 -43.36
C VAL A 9 2.48 -10.94 -42.27
N LEU A 10 2.39 -10.32 -41.06
CA LEU A 10 1.74 -10.95 -39.91
C LEU A 10 0.25 -10.58 -39.74
N GLY A 11 -0.22 -9.58 -40.44
CA GLY A 11 -1.54 -8.98 -40.21
C GLY A 11 -1.62 -8.15 -38.94
N GLU A 12 -2.52 -7.18 -38.94
CA GLU A 12 -2.65 -6.21 -37.84
C GLU A 12 -3.02 -6.84 -36.49
N ALA A 13 -3.88 -7.86 -36.52
CA ALA A 13 -4.31 -8.59 -35.33
C ALA A 13 -3.15 -9.32 -34.64
N ASN A 14 -2.30 -10.00 -35.44
CA ASN A 14 -1.15 -10.72 -34.90
C ASN A 14 -0.05 -9.80 -34.39
N VAL A 15 0.15 -8.64 -35.02
CA VAL A 15 1.06 -7.60 -34.51
C VAL A 15 0.56 -7.06 -33.15
N LYS A 16 -0.76 -6.86 -32.98
CA LYS A 16 -1.35 -6.48 -31.70
C LYS A 16 -1.16 -7.57 -30.64
N ARG A 17 -1.36 -8.85 -31.00
CA ARG A 17 -1.13 -10.00 -30.09
C ARG A 17 0.33 -10.09 -29.64
N LEU A 18 1.29 -9.98 -30.56
CA LEU A 18 2.72 -9.99 -30.24
C LEU A 18 3.13 -8.83 -29.33
N LYS A 19 2.57 -7.62 -29.55
CA LYS A 19 2.81 -6.50 -28.64
C LYS A 19 2.30 -6.76 -27.23
N ARG A 20 1.08 -7.34 -27.10
CA ARG A 20 0.50 -7.70 -25.79
C ARG A 20 1.34 -8.79 -25.12
N ALA A 21 1.76 -9.83 -25.84
CA ALA A 21 2.64 -10.86 -25.30
C ALA A 21 3.97 -10.29 -24.80
N LYS A 22 4.60 -9.38 -25.57
CA LYS A 22 5.81 -8.68 -25.14
C LYS A 22 5.59 -7.82 -23.90
N GLN A 23 4.45 -7.13 -23.81
CA GLN A 23 4.09 -6.34 -22.62
C GLN A 23 3.91 -7.24 -21.39
N ALA A 24 3.22 -8.38 -21.53
CA ALA A 24 3.03 -9.36 -20.47
C ALA A 24 4.37 -9.95 -19.99
N LEU A 25 5.25 -10.35 -20.92
CA LEU A 25 6.59 -10.84 -20.60
C LEU A 25 7.45 -9.78 -19.88
N ASN A 26 7.37 -8.53 -20.29
CA ASN A 26 8.09 -7.45 -19.63
C ASN A 26 7.52 -7.17 -18.23
N ALA A 27 6.20 -7.23 -18.06
CA ALA A 27 5.57 -7.09 -16.76
C ALA A 27 6.01 -8.24 -15.84
N ALA A 28 5.89 -9.50 -16.28
CA ALA A 28 6.33 -10.66 -15.53
C ALA A 28 7.82 -10.59 -15.14
N ARG A 29 8.70 -10.18 -16.08
CA ARG A 29 10.12 -10.01 -15.81
C ARG A 29 10.38 -8.89 -14.79
N THR A 30 9.67 -7.76 -14.88
CA THR A 30 9.81 -6.66 -13.93
C THR A 30 9.33 -7.09 -12.56
N THR A 31 8.20 -7.79 -12.49
CA THR A 31 7.64 -8.34 -11.27
C THR A 31 8.63 -9.30 -10.61
N TRP A 32 9.12 -10.30 -11.34
CA TRP A 32 10.10 -11.27 -10.85
C TRP A 32 11.39 -10.62 -10.34
N ARG A 33 11.90 -9.59 -11.03
CA ARG A 33 13.14 -8.90 -10.62
C ARG A 33 13.00 -8.06 -9.36
N ASN A 34 11.81 -7.61 -9.03
CA ASN A 34 11.56 -6.70 -7.90
C ASN A 34 10.81 -7.38 -6.75
N SER A 35 10.73 -8.72 -6.75
CA SER A 35 10.15 -9.47 -5.64
C SER A 35 11.16 -9.64 -4.49
N SER A 36 10.64 -9.93 -3.30
CA SER A 36 11.40 -9.95 -2.05
C SER A 36 12.55 -10.95 -1.98
N ASP A 37 12.51 -12.04 -2.77
CA ASP A 37 13.52 -13.11 -2.72
C ASP A 37 14.36 -13.24 -3.98
N THR A 38 14.34 -12.22 -4.86
CA THR A 38 15.23 -12.20 -6.01
C THR A 38 16.60 -11.62 -5.62
N ASN A 39 17.65 -12.03 -6.36
CA ASN A 39 19.02 -11.53 -6.18
C ASN A 39 19.16 -9.99 -6.34
N GLN A 40 18.05 -9.28 -6.59
CA GLN A 40 18.02 -7.82 -6.74
C GLN A 40 17.48 -7.10 -5.51
N ASN A 41 16.87 -7.82 -4.56
CA ASN A 41 16.50 -7.24 -3.28
C ASN A 41 17.68 -7.31 -2.32
N SER A 42 17.89 -6.24 -1.59
CA SER A 42 18.94 -6.24 -0.57
C SER A 42 18.60 -7.26 0.53
N PRO A 43 19.62 -7.87 1.16
CA PRO A 43 19.41 -8.71 2.34
C PRO A 43 18.58 -8.01 3.42
N GLU A 44 18.71 -6.69 3.54
CA GLU A 44 17.91 -5.84 4.42
C GLU A 44 16.42 -5.94 4.13
N GLN A 45 16.01 -5.81 2.85
CA GLN A 45 14.59 -5.90 2.47
C GLN A 45 14.01 -7.28 2.78
N ILE A 46 14.78 -8.34 2.54
CA ILE A 46 14.38 -9.73 2.84
C ILE A 46 14.20 -9.92 4.34
N ALA A 47 15.15 -9.44 5.15
CA ALA A 47 15.09 -9.54 6.60
C ALA A 47 13.91 -8.75 7.17
N ALA A 48 13.67 -7.52 6.70
CA ALA A 48 12.56 -6.69 7.13
C ALA A 48 11.21 -7.36 6.83
N LEU A 49 11.02 -7.90 5.62
CA LEU A 49 9.82 -8.65 5.27
C LEU A 49 9.62 -9.87 6.17
N SER A 50 10.69 -10.64 6.39
CA SER A 50 10.65 -11.81 7.26
C SER A 50 10.21 -11.45 8.68
N CYS A 51 10.75 -10.37 9.27
CA CYS A 51 10.33 -9.89 10.58
C CYS A 51 8.83 -9.54 10.61
N LEU A 52 8.36 -8.69 9.69
CA LEU A 52 6.95 -8.27 9.63
C LEU A 52 5.98 -9.45 9.52
N MET A 53 6.33 -10.47 8.75
CA MET A 53 5.47 -11.65 8.60
C MET A 53 5.44 -12.51 9.85
N GLN A 54 6.58 -12.70 10.52
CA GLN A 54 6.67 -13.48 11.73
C GLN A 54 5.89 -12.82 12.87
N ILE A 55 6.07 -11.51 13.11
CA ILE A 55 5.35 -10.80 14.17
C ILE A 55 3.84 -10.82 13.94
N HIS A 56 3.37 -10.66 12.69
CA HIS A 56 1.95 -10.79 12.40
C HIS A 56 1.43 -12.21 12.64
N GLY A 57 2.25 -13.23 12.40
CA GLY A 57 1.95 -14.62 12.78
C GLY A 57 1.76 -14.76 14.29
N PHE A 58 2.58 -14.11 15.09
CA PHE A 58 2.46 -14.11 16.56
C PHE A 58 1.20 -13.39 17.04
N GLU A 59 0.88 -12.22 16.50
CA GLU A 59 -0.36 -11.50 16.82
C GLU A 59 -1.60 -12.37 16.56
N LYS A 60 -1.65 -13.02 15.40
CA LYS A 60 -2.74 -13.97 15.08
C LYS A 60 -2.79 -15.12 16.06
N ALA A 61 -1.64 -15.70 16.42
CA ALA A 61 -1.57 -16.81 17.36
C ALA A 61 -2.03 -16.39 18.77
N LEU A 62 -1.66 -15.19 19.23
CA LEU A 62 -2.19 -14.60 20.47
C LEU A 62 -3.70 -14.41 20.39
N ALA A 63 -4.22 -13.84 19.30
CA ALA A 63 -5.64 -13.57 19.13
C ALA A 63 -6.50 -14.85 19.19
N VAL A 64 -6.00 -15.98 18.65
CA VAL A 64 -6.68 -17.28 18.69
C VAL A 64 -6.20 -18.18 19.83
N ARG A 65 -5.38 -17.66 20.75
CA ARG A 65 -4.83 -18.38 21.92
C ARG A 65 -4.08 -19.68 21.54
N ASN A 66 -3.33 -19.66 20.43
CA ASN A 66 -2.51 -20.80 20.01
C ASN A 66 -1.14 -20.79 20.70
N THR A 67 -1.12 -21.20 21.98
CA THR A 67 0.10 -21.23 22.82
C THR A 67 1.17 -22.16 22.23
N LYS A 68 0.79 -23.30 21.67
CA LYS A 68 1.74 -24.26 21.06
C LYS A 68 2.56 -23.63 19.92
N TYR A 69 1.95 -22.78 19.11
CA TYR A 69 2.66 -22.07 18.06
C TYR A 69 3.65 -21.05 18.65
N LEU A 70 3.25 -20.34 19.69
CA LEU A 70 4.09 -19.34 20.35
C LEU A 70 5.25 -19.98 21.13
N GLU A 71 5.00 -21.06 21.87
CA GLU A 71 6.03 -21.82 22.60
C GLU A 71 7.07 -22.44 21.65
N ALA A 72 6.66 -22.89 20.46
CA ALA A 72 7.57 -23.47 19.47
C ALA A 72 8.37 -22.44 18.67
N ALA A 73 8.08 -21.14 18.82
CA ALA A 73 8.71 -20.09 18.04
C ALA A 73 10.17 -19.86 18.47
N LYS A 74 11.02 -19.51 17.52
CA LYS A 74 12.43 -19.20 17.77
C LYS A 74 12.65 -17.67 17.81
N TYR A 75 12.40 -17.06 18.96
CA TYR A 75 12.52 -15.61 19.16
C TYR A 75 13.93 -15.11 18.96
N SER A 76 14.93 -15.86 19.39
CA SER A 76 16.35 -15.55 19.17
C SER A 76 16.69 -15.35 17.70
N ARG A 77 16.06 -16.12 16.79
CA ARG A 77 16.25 -15.94 15.35
C ARG A 77 15.73 -14.58 14.85
N ILE A 78 14.60 -14.13 15.37
CA ILE A 78 14.03 -12.83 14.97
C ILE A 78 14.89 -11.71 15.54
N ILE A 79 15.33 -11.82 16.79
CA ILE A 79 16.25 -10.86 17.40
C ILE A 79 17.54 -10.76 16.58
N SER A 80 18.12 -11.87 16.14
CA SER A 80 19.27 -11.86 15.24
C SER A 80 18.99 -11.19 13.88
N GLN A 81 17.79 -11.34 13.34
CA GLN A 81 17.38 -10.63 12.12
C GLN A 81 17.25 -9.11 12.37
N LEU A 82 16.77 -8.68 13.53
CA LEU A 82 16.72 -7.27 13.91
C LEU A 82 18.13 -6.68 14.08
N GLU A 83 19.06 -7.42 14.67
CA GLU A 83 20.49 -7.03 14.72
C GLU A 83 21.07 -6.87 13.32
N GLU A 84 20.72 -7.76 12.40
CA GLU A 84 21.16 -7.71 11.01
C GLU A 84 20.62 -6.47 10.30
N LEU A 85 19.35 -6.10 10.53
CA LEU A 85 18.76 -4.86 9.99
C LEU A 85 19.51 -3.61 10.49
N LEU A 86 19.87 -3.55 11.76
CA LEU A 86 20.67 -2.45 12.31
C LEU A 86 22.07 -2.41 11.69
N ARG A 87 22.72 -3.57 11.46
CA ARG A 87 24.02 -3.64 10.78
C ARG A 87 23.97 -3.17 9.32
N PHE A 88 22.81 -3.33 8.65
CA PHE A 88 22.58 -2.78 7.31
C PHE A 88 22.30 -1.27 7.33
N GLY A 89 22.27 -0.64 8.49
CA GLY A 89 22.07 0.81 8.65
C GLY A 89 20.63 1.24 8.84
N MET A 90 19.71 0.29 9.09
CA MET A 90 18.34 0.64 9.46
C MET A 90 18.33 1.37 10.81
N SER A 91 17.58 2.48 10.91
CA SER A 91 17.47 3.23 12.15
C SER A 91 16.78 2.40 13.24
N PRO A 92 17.23 2.48 14.51
CA PRO A 92 16.50 1.92 15.65
C PRO A 92 15.05 2.41 15.75
N ASP A 93 14.77 3.62 15.27
CA ASP A 93 13.44 4.22 15.20
C ASP A 93 12.58 3.74 14.02
N ASN A 94 13.10 2.84 13.18
CA ASN A 94 12.35 2.31 12.06
C ASN A 94 11.13 1.51 12.52
N PHE A 95 10.00 1.68 11.81
CA PHE A 95 8.76 0.98 12.09
C PHE A 95 8.93 -0.54 12.24
N THR A 96 9.69 -1.19 11.34
CA THR A 96 9.90 -2.65 11.39
C THR A 96 10.60 -3.08 12.68
N ILE A 97 11.61 -2.33 13.13
CA ILE A 97 12.33 -2.61 14.38
C ILE A 97 11.38 -2.47 15.58
N LYS A 98 10.74 -1.30 15.73
CA LYS A 98 9.87 -1.00 16.89
C LYS A 98 8.65 -1.92 16.95
N ALA A 99 7.97 -2.16 15.83
CA ALA A 99 6.82 -3.05 15.77
C ALA A 99 7.21 -4.49 16.14
N SER A 100 8.35 -4.98 15.62
CA SER A 100 8.81 -6.33 15.94
C SER A 100 9.11 -6.50 17.43
N ILE A 101 9.83 -5.57 18.03
CA ILE A 101 10.14 -5.58 19.46
C ILE A 101 8.86 -5.55 20.29
N ALA A 102 7.93 -4.66 19.97
CA ALA A 102 6.69 -4.51 20.71
C ALA A 102 5.85 -5.81 20.70
N VAL A 103 5.75 -6.46 19.55
CA VAL A 103 5.03 -7.75 19.44
C VAL A 103 5.76 -8.87 20.17
N ILE A 104 7.09 -9.03 20.00
CA ILE A 104 7.87 -10.06 20.69
C ILE A 104 7.78 -9.88 22.19
N ASN A 105 7.93 -8.66 22.70
CA ASN A 105 7.81 -8.35 24.14
C ASN A 105 6.42 -8.72 24.68
N SER A 106 5.36 -8.37 23.94
CA SER A 106 3.98 -8.73 24.30
C SER A 106 3.77 -10.25 24.37
N VAL A 107 4.35 -11.00 23.43
CA VAL A 107 4.27 -12.47 23.44
C VAL A 107 5.06 -13.07 24.61
N LEU A 108 6.33 -12.70 24.74
CA LEU A 108 7.22 -13.24 25.78
C LEU A 108 6.73 -12.93 27.21
N SER A 109 6.03 -11.81 27.40
CA SER A 109 5.39 -11.50 28.69
C SER A 109 4.31 -12.50 29.10
N GLN A 110 3.76 -13.27 28.16
CA GLN A 110 2.72 -14.28 28.38
C GLN A 110 3.28 -15.72 28.40
N LEU A 111 4.58 -15.90 28.14
CA LEU A 111 5.24 -17.21 28.12
C LEU A 111 6.21 -17.32 29.33
N PRO A 112 5.92 -18.18 30.34
CA PRO A 112 6.74 -18.28 31.54
C PRO A 112 8.14 -18.88 31.30
N ASP A 113 8.29 -19.81 30.36
CA ASP A 113 9.49 -20.63 30.20
C ASP A 113 10.49 -20.08 29.15
N HIS A 114 10.44 -18.78 28.81
CA HIS A 114 11.31 -18.16 27.78
C HIS A 114 12.24 -17.09 28.38
N GLU A 115 12.85 -17.37 29.52
CA GLU A 115 13.71 -16.38 30.23
C GLU A 115 14.96 -15.97 29.40
N GLU A 116 15.55 -16.90 28.64
CA GLU A 116 16.69 -16.60 27.77
C GLU A 116 16.30 -15.66 26.63
N ASP A 117 15.13 -15.88 26.00
CA ASP A 117 14.61 -15.01 24.93
C ASP A 117 14.23 -13.62 25.48
N LYS A 118 13.62 -13.56 26.68
CA LYS A 118 13.31 -12.29 27.37
C LYS A 118 14.57 -11.49 27.64
N LYS A 119 15.62 -12.15 28.15
CA LYS A 119 16.91 -11.51 28.39
C LYS A 119 17.54 -11.03 27.10
N ALA A 120 17.58 -11.87 26.05
CA ALA A 120 18.14 -11.49 24.76
C ALA A 120 17.43 -10.26 24.16
N LEU A 121 16.11 -10.18 24.27
CA LEU A 121 15.33 -9.04 23.83
C LEU A 121 15.65 -7.78 24.65
N ALA A 122 15.74 -7.90 25.97
CA ALA A 122 16.07 -6.77 26.86
C ALA A 122 17.49 -6.24 26.58
N ASP A 123 18.45 -7.12 26.41
CA ASP A 123 19.83 -6.77 26.07
C ASP A 123 19.88 -6.07 24.70
N PHE A 124 19.16 -6.58 23.71
CA PHE A 124 19.05 -5.97 22.36
C PHE A 124 18.51 -4.54 22.41
N ILE A 125 17.42 -4.31 23.17
CA ILE A 125 16.81 -3.00 23.35
C ILE A 125 17.78 -2.03 24.02
N ALA A 126 18.43 -2.48 25.11
CA ALA A 126 19.34 -1.64 25.88
C ALA A 126 20.60 -1.26 25.09
N TRP A 127 21.20 -2.21 24.36
CA TRP A 127 22.42 -1.95 23.58
C TRP A 127 22.21 -1.01 22.40
N ASN A 128 20.99 -0.94 21.88
CA ASN A 128 20.67 -0.13 20.70
C ASN A 128 19.85 1.13 21.04
N ASP A 129 19.64 1.41 22.33
CA ASP A 129 18.90 2.58 22.83
C ASP A 129 17.52 2.76 22.15
N ILE A 130 16.74 1.66 22.09
CA ILE A 130 15.47 1.64 21.35
C ILE A 130 14.34 2.10 22.27
N ALA A 131 13.62 3.15 21.86
CA ALA A 131 12.46 3.62 22.58
C ALA A 131 11.28 2.64 22.46
N MET A 132 10.68 2.27 23.61
CA MET A 132 9.55 1.34 23.71
C MET A 132 8.21 2.11 23.67
N ASP A 133 7.97 2.82 22.61
CA ASP A 133 6.79 3.68 22.38
C ASP A 133 5.72 3.04 21.47
N PHE A 134 5.96 1.83 20.98
CA PHE A 134 5.01 1.08 20.16
C PHE A 134 4.23 0.07 21.01
N LYS A 135 2.94 -0.05 20.71
CA LYS A 135 2.10 -1.13 21.22
C LYS A 135 2.14 -2.30 20.23
N GLY A 136 2.34 -3.51 20.76
CA GLY A 136 2.33 -4.74 19.96
C GLY A 136 1.52 -5.84 20.63
N GLY A 137 1.25 -6.92 19.90
CA GLY A 137 0.52 -8.08 20.39
C GLY A 137 -0.98 -8.00 20.07
N ILE A 138 -1.83 -8.00 21.11
CA ILE A 138 -3.28 -7.97 20.95
C ILE A 138 -3.92 -6.86 21.77
N ASP A 139 -5.00 -6.30 21.24
CA ASP A 139 -5.92 -5.46 21.96
C ASP A 139 -7.09 -6.30 22.50
N ARG A 140 -7.50 -6.04 23.72
CA ARG A 140 -8.77 -6.52 24.26
C ARG A 140 -9.80 -5.46 23.96
N VAL A 141 -10.63 -5.71 22.97
CA VAL A 141 -11.64 -4.75 22.50
C VAL A 141 -13.01 -5.35 22.76
N SER A 142 -13.89 -4.61 23.43
CA SER A 142 -15.26 -5.03 23.68
C SER A 142 -16.09 -4.93 22.38
N LYS A 143 -17.24 -5.60 22.35
CA LYS A 143 -18.19 -5.46 21.25
C LYS A 143 -18.68 -4.01 21.10
N GLU A 144 -18.88 -3.34 22.21
CA GLU A 144 -19.31 -1.93 22.28
C GLU A 144 -18.24 -1.01 21.68
N GLU A 145 -16.96 -1.23 21.99
CA GLU A 145 -15.85 -0.47 21.39
C GLU A 145 -15.70 -0.73 19.89
N ILE A 146 -15.84 -1.98 19.43
CA ILE A 146 -15.79 -2.31 18.00
C ILE A 146 -16.86 -1.55 17.20
N PHE A 147 -18.02 -1.35 17.79
CA PHE A 147 -19.17 -0.72 17.14
C PHE A 147 -19.45 0.71 17.63
N ALA A 148 -18.55 1.31 18.39
CA ALA A 148 -18.75 2.62 19.02
C ALA A 148 -19.09 3.76 18.05
N HIS A 149 -18.69 3.64 16.80
CA HIS A 149 -18.89 4.67 15.76
C HIS A 149 -19.78 4.19 14.60
N ASN A 150 -20.64 3.18 14.84
CA ASN A 150 -21.55 2.65 13.83
C ASN A 150 -22.91 3.40 13.76
N ASP A 151 -23.01 4.54 14.42
CA ASP A 151 -24.22 5.36 14.53
C ASP A 151 -24.45 6.33 13.36
N PHE A 152 -23.53 6.34 12.37
CA PHE A 152 -23.67 7.18 11.18
C PHE A 152 -24.23 6.39 9.97
N ASP A 153 -24.90 7.08 9.06
CA ASP A 153 -25.39 6.46 7.82
C ASP A 153 -24.25 6.25 6.81
N PHE A 154 -23.55 5.11 6.98
CA PHE A 154 -22.51 4.70 6.04
C PHE A 154 -23.00 4.61 4.60
N GLY A 155 -24.25 4.15 4.40
CA GLY A 155 -24.86 4.06 3.08
C GLY A 155 -25.01 5.44 2.42
N ALA A 156 -25.51 6.43 3.15
CA ALA A 156 -25.59 7.80 2.65
C ALA A 156 -24.18 8.37 2.38
N PHE A 157 -23.24 8.15 3.27
CA PHE A 157 -21.87 8.61 3.14
C PHE A 157 -21.18 8.09 1.86
N VAL A 158 -21.23 6.78 1.59
CA VAL A 158 -20.59 6.22 0.39
C VAL A 158 -21.35 6.60 -0.90
N ARG A 159 -22.66 6.82 -0.83
CA ARG A 159 -23.46 7.28 -1.98
C ARG A 159 -23.23 8.75 -2.32
N SER A 160 -22.93 9.60 -1.33
CA SER A 160 -22.64 11.02 -1.55
C SER A 160 -21.25 11.27 -2.17
N ARG A 161 -20.32 10.32 -2.05
CA ARG A 161 -19.00 10.43 -2.68
C ARG A 161 -19.09 10.32 -4.21
N HIS A 162 -18.66 11.35 -4.90
CA HIS A 162 -18.61 11.41 -6.37
C HIS A 162 -17.16 11.51 -6.88
N SER A 163 -16.93 11.12 -8.12
CA SER A 163 -15.68 11.44 -8.83
C SER A 163 -15.76 12.87 -9.36
N VAL A 164 -15.23 13.80 -8.58
CA VAL A 164 -15.23 15.23 -8.91
C VAL A 164 -14.05 15.52 -9.82
N ARG A 165 -14.32 16.10 -11.01
CA ARG A 165 -13.34 16.35 -12.06
C ARG A 165 -13.08 17.84 -12.29
N ARG A 166 -13.69 18.69 -11.51
CA ARG A 166 -13.48 20.13 -11.47
C ARG A 166 -13.39 20.54 -10.01
N LEU A 167 -12.23 20.96 -9.62
CA LEU A 167 -11.87 21.32 -8.25
C LEU A 167 -11.38 22.78 -8.25
N LYS A 168 -11.43 23.43 -7.09
CA LYS A 168 -10.87 24.78 -6.96
C LYS A 168 -9.37 24.80 -7.25
N ASP A 169 -8.89 25.90 -7.80
CA ASP A 169 -7.46 26.12 -8.07
C ASP A 169 -6.70 26.40 -6.76
N LYS A 170 -6.46 25.30 -6.02
CA LYS A 170 -5.78 25.33 -4.73
C LYS A 170 -5.06 24.01 -4.49
N ILE A 171 -3.82 24.11 -4.03
CA ILE A 171 -3.03 22.97 -3.56
C ILE A 171 -3.41 22.69 -2.10
N ILE A 172 -3.59 21.44 -1.75
CA ILE A 172 -3.92 20.98 -0.40
C ILE A 172 -2.64 20.93 0.45
N SER A 173 -2.72 21.43 1.68
CA SER A 173 -1.56 21.45 2.57
C SER A 173 -1.09 20.05 2.96
N ARG A 174 0.19 19.95 3.30
CA ARG A 174 0.83 18.73 3.76
C ARG A 174 0.08 18.10 4.94
N GLU A 175 -0.29 18.90 5.94
CA GLU A 175 -0.95 18.43 7.16
C GLU A 175 -2.27 17.71 6.81
N VAL A 176 -3.07 18.30 5.93
CA VAL A 176 -4.35 17.72 5.49
C VAL A 176 -4.12 16.41 4.72
N ILE A 177 -3.13 16.38 3.82
CA ILE A 177 -2.79 15.15 3.08
C ILE A 177 -2.31 14.05 4.04
N GLU A 178 -1.47 14.39 5.03
CA GLU A 178 -0.96 13.44 6.01
C GLU A 178 -2.08 12.89 6.92
N ASP A 179 -3.05 13.71 7.32
CA ASP A 179 -4.23 13.27 8.08
C ASP A 179 -5.10 12.31 7.26
N ILE A 180 -5.38 12.65 6.00
CA ILE A 180 -6.10 11.78 5.06
C ILE A 180 -5.40 10.42 4.91
N VAL A 181 -4.09 10.44 4.74
CA VAL A 181 -3.30 9.20 4.59
C VAL A 181 -3.29 8.41 5.90
N ARG A 182 -3.21 9.05 7.05
CA ARG A 182 -3.26 8.41 8.38
C ARG A 182 -4.54 7.62 8.56
N ASP A 183 -5.68 8.18 8.20
CA ASP A 183 -6.96 7.48 8.25
C ASP A 183 -7.01 6.32 7.23
N ALA A 184 -6.52 6.54 6.01
CA ALA A 184 -6.48 5.50 4.98
C ALA A 184 -5.57 4.31 5.32
N LEU A 185 -4.55 4.48 6.17
CA LEU A 185 -3.65 3.41 6.62
C LEU A 185 -4.36 2.35 7.47
N TYR A 186 -5.56 2.61 8.00
CA TYR A 186 -6.38 1.59 8.69
C TYR A 186 -7.01 0.58 7.73
N CYS A 187 -6.75 0.68 6.42
CA CYS A 187 -7.17 -0.34 5.47
C CYS A 187 -6.42 -1.67 5.73
N PRO A 188 -7.09 -2.82 5.52
CA PRO A 188 -6.40 -4.11 5.60
C PRO A 188 -5.36 -4.27 4.49
N SER A 189 -4.27 -4.96 4.80
CA SER A 189 -3.26 -5.38 3.83
C SER A 189 -2.79 -6.81 4.10
N ALA A 190 -2.23 -7.48 3.11
CA ALA A 190 -1.69 -8.83 3.29
C ALA A 190 -0.63 -8.85 4.41
N CYS A 191 -0.90 -9.64 5.46
CA CYS A 191 -0.07 -9.73 6.68
C CYS A 191 0.27 -8.37 7.31
N ASN A 192 -0.63 -7.40 7.19
CA ASN A 192 -0.45 -6.02 7.69
C ASN A 192 0.88 -5.37 7.25
N ARG A 193 1.39 -5.72 6.07
CA ARG A 193 2.69 -5.21 5.56
C ARG A 193 2.64 -3.78 5.07
N GLN A 194 1.44 -3.23 4.83
CA GLN A 194 1.21 -1.82 4.47
C GLN A 194 2.13 -1.32 3.34
N PRO A 195 2.13 -1.98 2.17
CA PRO A 195 3.08 -1.71 1.09
C PRO A 195 2.74 -0.43 0.31
N PHE A 196 2.06 0.50 0.92
CA PHE A 196 1.52 1.70 0.26
C PHE A 196 2.49 2.88 0.36
N ARG A 197 2.50 3.71 -0.70
CA ARG A 197 3.12 5.04 -0.65
C ARG A 197 2.24 6.05 -1.38
N VAL A 198 2.23 7.27 -0.87
CA VAL A 198 1.54 8.41 -1.46
C VAL A 198 2.58 9.51 -1.72
N TYR A 199 2.78 9.84 -2.97
CA TYR A 199 3.65 10.93 -3.38
C TYR A 199 2.81 12.17 -3.66
N PHE A 200 3.17 13.28 -3.04
CA PHE A 200 2.51 14.57 -3.15
C PHE A 200 3.50 15.72 -3.04
N SER A 201 3.08 16.94 -3.32
CA SER A 201 3.92 18.13 -3.20
C SER A 201 3.07 19.36 -2.96
N GLU A 202 3.58 20.31 -2.20
CA GLU A 202 3.01 21.66 -2.07
C GLU A 202 3.61 22.66 -3.08
N LYS A 203 4.60 22.21 -3.86
CA LYS A 203 5.25 23.06 -4.88
C LYS A 203 4.46 23.03 -6.18
N PRO A 204 3.92 24.16 -6.66
CA PRO A 204 3.09 24.22 -7.87
C PRO A 204 3.75 23.57 -9.10
N GLU A 205 5.07 23.72 -9.25
CA GLU A 205 5.81 23.18 -10.38
C GLU A 205 5.81 21.64 -10.35
N THR A 206 5.95 21.05 -9.14
CA THR A 206 5.94 19.60 -8.96
C THR A 206 4.52 19.05 -9.15
N VAL A 207 3.51 19.69 -8.57
CA VAL A 207 2.10 19.35 -8.76
C VAL A 207 1.73 19.37 -10.25
N SER A 208 2.11 20.42 -10.98
CA SER A 208 1.90 20.52 -12.43
C SER A 208 2.55 19.36 -13.20
N ARG A 209 3.73 18.90 -12.77
CA ARG A 209 4.40 17.72 -13.38
C ARG A 209 3.65 16.43 -13.08
N ILE A 210 3.13 16.25 -11.87
CA ILE A 210 2.29 15.09 -11.50
C ILE A 210 1.03 15.07 -12.38
N ILE A 211 0.33 16.20 -12.49
CA ILE A 211 -0.89 16.33 -13.31
C ILE A 211 -0.62 15.97 -14.78
N LYS A 212 0.50 16.39 -15.35
CA LYS A 212 0.90 16.05 -16.74
C LYS A 212 1.13 14.54 -16.95
N CYS A 213 1.35 13.78 -15.88
CA CYS A 213 1.46 12.34 -15.94
C CYS A 213 0.11 11.62 -15.97
N ILE A 214 -0.99 12.30 -15.65
CA ILE A 214 -2.34 11.73 -15.72
C ILE A 214 -2.68 11.43 -17.19
N PRO A 215 -3.16 10.19 -17.51
CA PRO A 215 -3.40 9.80 -18.91
C PRO A 215 -4.61 10.50 -19.56
N ASP A 216 -5.47 11.09 -18.76
CA ASP A 216 -6.78 11.60 -19.16
C ASP A 216 -6.73 13.13 -19.41
N SER A 217 -6.10 13.50 -20.52
CA SER A 217 -5.76 14.90 -20.82
C SER A 217 -6.95 15.84 -20.97
N PHE A 218 -8.15 15.33 -21.26
CA PHE A 218 -9.35 16.18 -21.38
C PHE A 218 -9.99 16.52 -20.03
N VAL A 219 -9.66 15.78 -18.97
CA VAL A 219 -10.15 16.01 -17.60
C VAL A 219 -9.16 16.82 -16.77
N THR A 220 -7.86 16.70 -17.06
CA THR A 220 -6.79 17.36 -16.28
C THR A 220 -6.90 18.87 -16.13
N PRO A 221 -7.50 19.66 -17.06
CA PRO A 221 -7.68 21.10 -16.86
C PRO A 221 -8.52 21.49 -15.64
N GLY A 222 -9.33 20.57 -15.11
CA GLY A 222 -10.11 20.79 -13.89
C GLY A 222 -9.43 20.28 -12.61
N ILE A 223 -8.21 19.77 -12.70
CA ILE A 223 -7.43 19.20 -11.58
C ILE A 223 -6.24 20.12 -11.30
N HIS A 224 -6.18 20.64 -10.09
CA HIS A 224 -5.15 21.60 -9.67
C HIS A 224 -4.21 21.02 -8.61
N ASP A 225 -4.55 19.85 -8.03
CA ASP A 225 -3.68 19.08 -7.17
C ASP A 225 -3.88 17.57 -7.39
N ALA A 226 -2.80 16.79 -7.27
CA ALA A 226 -2.85 15.36 -7.52
C ALA A 226 -1.78 14.58 -6.76
N LEU A 227 -2.16 13.36 -6.36
CA LEU A 227 -1.31 12.38 -5.68
C LEU A 227 -0.92 11.27 -6.66
N ILE A 228 0.29 10.68 -6.46
CA ILE A 228 0.66 9.41 -7.07
C ILE A 228 0.58 8.34 -5.97
N VAL A 229 -0.24 7.31 -6.17
CA VAL A 229 -0.36 6.21 -5.22
C VAL A 229 0.32 4.98 -5.78
N THR A 230 1.19 4.37 -4.98
CA THR A 230 1.96 3.18 -5.36
C THR A 230 1.78 2.05 -4.36
N CYS A 231 2.17 0.85 -4.78
CA CYS A 231 2.30 -0.33 -3.93
C CYS A 231 3.69 -0.95 -4.14
N ASP A 232 4.43 -1.17 -3.06
CA ASP A 232 5.81 -1.68 -3.10
C ASP A 232 5.83 -3.22 -3.13
N ARG A 233 6.30 -3.78 -4.24
CA ARG A 233 6.46 -5.23 -4.44
C ARG A 233 7.56 -5.84 -3.59
N SER A 234 8.54 -5.05 -3.13
CA SER A 234 9.62 -5.57 -2.29
C SER A 234 9.11 -6.10 -0.94
N LEU A 235 7.89 -5.72 -0.56
CA LEU A 235 7.18 -6.22 0.61
C LEU A 235 6.25 -7.41 0.31
N LEU A 236 6.36 -8.02 -0.88
CA LEU A 236 5.53 -9.14 -1.32
C LEU A 236 6.39 -10.33 -1.71
N TYR A 237 5.96 -11.56 -1.37
CA TYR A 237 6.63 -12.77 -1.83
C TYR A 237 6.39 -13.02 -3.32
N PRO A 238 7.31 -13.74 -4.00
CA PRO A 238 7.12 -14.09 -5.41
C PRO A 238 5.82 -14.81 -5.72
N ALA A 239 5.34 -15.68 -4.81
CA ALA A 239 4.09 -16.40 -4.96
C ALA A 239 2.85 -15.50 -4.89
N GLU A 240 2.98 -14.31 -4.30
CA GLU A 240 1.89 -13.33 -4.15
C GLU A 240 1.88 -12.28 -5.25
N MET A 241 2.91 -12.25 -6.08
CA MET A 241 3.07 -11.24 -7.13
C MET A 241 2.11 -11.45 -8.29
N ASN A 242 1.91 -10.36 -9.01
CA ASN A 242 0.94 -10.14 -10.08
C ASN A 242 -0.50 -9.94 -9.61
N ASP A 243 -0.82 -10.20 -8.34
CA ASP A 243 -2.17 -10.03 -7.81
C ASP A 243 -2.17 -9.15 -6.55
N GLN A 244 -1.34 -9.43 -5.55
CA GLN A 244 -1.40 -8.74 -4.26
C GLN A 244 -1.02 -7.27 -4.30
N GLU A 245 -0.12 -6.84 -5.17
CA GLU A 245 0.18 -5.42 -5.35
C GLU A 245 -1.04 -4.63 -5.86
N TYR A 246 -1.87 -5.25 -6.69
CA TYR A 246 -3.09 -4.60 -7.20
C TYR A 246 -4.24 -4.71 -6.20
N ILE A 247 -4.37 -5.84 -5.50
CA ILE A 247 -5.38 -6.02 -4.45
C ILE A 247 -5.11 -5.03 -3.31
N ASN A 248 -3.90 -5.03 -2.75
CA ASN A 248 -3.54 -4.10 -1.68
C ASN A 248 -3.68 -2.64 -2.13
N GLY A 249 -3.12 -2.29 -3.30
CA GLY A 249 -3.24 -0.94 -3.84
C GLY A 249 -4.69 -0.51 -4.09
N GLY A 250 -5.56 -1.42 -4.55
CA GLY A 250 -6.99 -1.16 -4.76
C GLY A 250 -7.74 -0.97 -3.45
N ILE A 251 -7.47 -1.77 -2.43
CA ILE A 251 -8.06 -1.62 -1.09
C ILE A 251 -7.67 -0.25 -0.51
N PHE A 252 -6.36 0.07 -0.52
CA PHE A 252 -5.88 1.36 -0.01
C PHE A 252 -6.51 2.55 -0.76
N LEU A 253 -6.59 2.49 -2.09
CA LEU A 253 -7.25 3.54 -2.89
C LEU A 253 -8.72 3.71 -2.52
N GLY A 254 -9.44 2.63 -2.21
CA GLY A 254 -10.81 2.68 -1.73
C GLY A 254 -10.92 3.45 -0.41
N TYR A 255 -10.06 3.12 0.57
CA TYR A 255 -10.00 3.85 1.84
C TYR A 255 -9.57 5.31 1.65
N LEU A 256 -8.56 5.54 0.82
CA LEU A 256 -8.05 6.90 0.55
C LEU A 256 -9.13 7.84 0.00
N VAL A 257 -9.93 7.41 -0.97
CA VAL A 257 -10.99 8.28 -1.52
C VAL A 257 -12.15 8.48 -0.56
N LEU A 258 -12.41 7.53 0.34
CA LEU A 258 -13.38 7.70 1.42
C LEU A 258 -12.85 8.65 2.50
N SER A 259 -11.57 8.55 2.86
CA SER A 259 -10.92 9.49 3.77
C SER A 259 -10.91 10.91 3.19
N ILE A 260 -10.52 11.10 1.91
CA ILE A 260 -10.62 12.41 1.24
C ILE A 260 -12.04 12.98 1.35
N HIS A 261 -13.06 12.14 1.12
CA HIS A 261 -14.45 12.56 1.23
C HIS A 261 -14.84 12.93 2.67
N ALA A 262 -14.40 12.17 3.65
CA ALA A 262 -14.62 12.44 5.07
C ALA A 262 -13.98 13.76 5.53
N HIS A 263 -12.85 14.14 4.93
CA HIS A 263 -12.19 15.44 5.17
C HIS A 263 -12.81 16.60 4.37
N GLY A 264 -13.99 16.41 3.74
CA GLY A 264 -14.72 17.44 3.02
C GLY A 264 -14.09 17.84 1.67
N LEU A 265 -13.25 16.99 1.11
CA LEU A 265 -12.59 17.22 -0.17
C LEU A 265 -13.15 16.35 -1.29
N GLY A 266 -13.06 16.84 -2.51
CA GLY A 266 -13.36 16.10 -3.72
C GLY A 266 -12.17 15.33 -4.24
N SER A 267 -12.44 14.21 -4.92
CA SER A 267 -11.40 13.43 -5.58
C SER A 267 -11.86 12.77 -6.87
N CYS A 268 -10.88 12.45 -7.72
CA CYS A 268 -11.07 11.60 -8.88
C CYS A 268 -9.90 10.65 -9.05
N LEU A 269 -10.17 9.35 -9.12
CA LEU A 269 -9.19 8.34 -9.46
C LEU A 269 -8.95 8.32 -10.97
N PHE A 270 -7.69 8.38 -11.36
CA PHE A 270 -7.25 8.23 -12.74
C PHE A 270 -6.51 6.91 -12.91
N GLN A 271 -7.11 6.02 -13.69
CA GLN A 271 -6.51 4.74 -14.02
C GLN A 271 -5.20 4.94 -14.77
N PHE A 272 -4.17 4.25 -14.33
CA PHE A 272 -2.88 4.25 -15.01
C PHE A 272 -2.71 3.00 -15.85
N LEU A 273 -2.78 3.15 -17.19
CA LEU A 273 -2.52 2.05 -18.10
C LEU A 273 -1.02 1.73 -18.14
N GLN A 274 -0.67 0.49 -17.84
CA GLN A 274 0.69 0.01 -17.65
C GLN A 274 1.50 -0.14 -18.96
N ALA A 275 1.73 0.94 -19.67
CA ALA A 275 2.81 0.93 -20.66
C ALA A 275 4.15 1.02 -19.90
N SER A 276 4.90 -0.07 -19.80
CA SER A 276 6.13 -0.20 -19.02
C SER A 276 7.14 0.95 -19.20
N ALA A 277 7.25 1.49 -20.41
CA ALA A 277 8.13 2.62 -20.69
C ALA A 277 7.66 3.94 -20.07
N ARG A 278 6.34 4.17 -19.95
CA ARG A 278 5.79 5.38 -19.33
C ARG A 278 5.92 5.32 -17.82
N GLN A 279 5.68 4.17 -17.21
CA GLN A 279 5.90 3.98 -15.77
C GLN A 279 7.37 4.20 -15.39
N ALA A 280 8.31 3.67 -16.19
CA ALA A 280 9.73 3.87 -15.92
C ALA A 280 10.11 5.36 -15.92
N LYS A 281 9.61 6.14 -16.89
CA LYS A 281 9.85 7.60 -16.94
C LYS A 281 9.28 8.33 -15.73
N ILE A 282 8.06 7.99 -15.30
CA ILE A 282 7.43 8.61 -14.14
C ILE A 282 8.20 8.27 -12.86
N ARG A 283 8.63 7.01 -12.71
CA ARG A 283 9.47 6.61 -11.56
C ARG A 283 10.79 7.37 -11.53
N GLU A 284 11.47 7.48 -12.66
CA GLU A 284 12.71 8.24 -12.78
C GLU A 284 12.49 9.73 -12.45
N GLU A 285 11.41 10.32 -12.95
CA GLU A 285 11.08 11.75 -12.76
C GLU A 285 10.81 12.11 -11.30
N PHE A 286 10.16 11.22 -10.54
CA PHE A 286 9.75 11.47 -9.15
C PHE A 286 10.56 10.66 -8.12
N GLY A 287 11.63 9.98 -8.52
CA GLY A 287 12.46 9.18 -7.60
C GLY A 287 11.73 7.98 -6.99
N ILE A 288 10.70 7.46 -7.68
CA ILE A 288 9.91 6.30 -7.23
C ILE A 288 10.71 5.02 -7.47
N SER A 289 10.77 4.13 -6.47
CA SER A 289 11.51 2.88 -6.57
C SER A 289 11.04 2.01 -7.77
N PRO A 290 11.97 1.30 -8.45
CA PRO A 290 11.60 0.31 -9.47
C PRO A 290 10.71 -0.83 -8.93
N SER A 291 10.76 -1.13 -7.63
CA SER A 291 9.89 -2.11 -6.97
C SER A 291 8.44 -1.64 -6.85
N GLU A 292 8.19 -0.33 -6.89
CA GLU A 292 6.86 0.22 -6.72
C GLU A 292 6.04 0.17 -8.00
N VAL A 293 4.80 -0.30 -7.86
CA VAL A 293 3.78 -0.26 -8.91
C VAL A 293 2.93 0.98 -8.71
N ILE A 294 2.80 1.81 -9.74
CA ILE A 294 1.86 2.92 -9.71
C ILE A 294 0.45 2.36 -9.80
N SER A 295 -0.30 2.46 -8.70
CA SER A 295 -1.68 1.97 -8.61
C SER A 295 -2.65 2.93 -9.28
N ALA A 296 -2.55 4.22 -9.01
CA ALA A 296 -3.37 5.27 -9.63
C ALA A 296 -2.76 6.66 -9.42
N PHE A 297 -3.27 7.63 -10.18
CA PHE A 297 -3.22 9.04 -9.81
C PHE A 297 -4.55 9.43 -9.17
N VAL A 298 -4.52 10.30 -8.19
CA VAL A 298 -5.72 10.79 -7.50
C VAL A 298 -5.72 12.31 -7.57
N GLY A 299 -6.62 12.89 -8.38
CA GLY A 299 -6.90 14.32 -8.30
C GLY A 299 -7.61 14.59 -6.99
N ILE A 300 -7.22 15.63 -6.27
CA ILE A 300 -7.74 16.02 -4.97
C ILE A 300 -7.90 17.54 -4.90
N GLY A 301 -8.88 18.04 -4.16
CA GLY A 301 -9.04 19.47 -3.93
C GLY A 301 -10.36 19.85 -3.28
N GLU A 302 -10.49 21.14 -2.98
CA GLU A 302 -11.77 21.71 -2.55
C GLU A 302 -12.79 21.64 -3.69
N VAL A 303 -14.03 21.35 -3.34
CA VAL A 303 -15.15 21.29 -4.30
C VAL A 303 -15.73 22.68 -4.48
N GLU A 304 -16.09 23.02 -5.71
CA GLU A 304 -16.88 24.22 -6.00
C GLU A 304 -18.28 24.12 -5.40
N ASP A 305 -18.99 25.24 -5.24
CA ASP A 305 -20.33 25.25 -4.65
C ASP A 305 -21.32 24.40 -5.47
N GLU A 306 -21.09 24.28 -6.77
CA GLU A 306 -21.86 23.42 -7.67
C GLU A 306 -20.93 22.74 -8.66
N VAL A 307 -21.03 21.41 -8.80
CA VAL A 307 -20.22 20.60 -9.72
C VAL A 307 -21.07 19.61 -10.51
N LEU A 308 -20.67 19.38 -11.74
CA LEU A 308 -21.28 18.33 -12.57
C LEU A 308 -20.53 17.02 -12.37
N CYS A 309 -21.24 16.02 -11.86
CA CYS A 309 -20.71 14.66 -11.69
C CYS A 309 -21.40 13.67 -12.62
N ALA A 310 -20.65 12.68 -13.11
CA ALA A 310 -21.24 11.59 -13.87
C ALA A 310 -22.21 10.81 -12.98
N CYS A 311 -23.38 10.41 -13.50
CA CYS A 311 -24.39 9.63 -12.77
C CYS A 311 -23.85 8.29 -12.28
N ALA A 312 -22.94 7.68 -13.04
CA ALA A 312 -22.22 6.45 -12.67
C ALA A 312 -23.15 5.37 -12.10
N GLN A 313 -24.13 4.94 -12.89
CA GLN A 313 -25.12 3.92 -12.52
C GLN A 313 -24.48 2.68 -11.88
N ARG A 314 -25.17 2.09 -10.93
CA ARG A 314 -24.74 0.85 -10.27
C ARG A 314 -25.49 -0.33 -10.87
N ARG A 315 -24.81 -1.47 -10.97
CA ARG A 315 -25.47 -2.73 -11.33
C ARG A 315 -26.47 -3.12 -10.24
N PRO A 316 -27.55 -3.81 -10.61
CA PRO A 316 -28.43 -4.46 -9.64
C PRO A 316 -27.62 -5.41 -8.74
N VAL A 317 -27.99 -5.51 -7.47
CA VAL A 317 -27.24 -6.33 -6.52
C VAL A 317 -27.26 -7.81 -6.92
N GLU A 318 -28.30 -8.26 -7.58
CA GLU A 318 -28.51 -9.63 -8.04
C GLU A 318 -27.52 -10.06 -9.14
N GLU A 319 -26.95 -9.09 -9.87
CA GLU A 319 -25.88 -9.37 -10.85
C GLU A 319 -24.50 -9.55 -10.20
N VAL A 320 -24.35 -9.15 -8.94
CA VAL A 320 -23.05 -9.10 -8.24
C VAL A 320 -23.02 -10.09 -7.07
N ALA A 321 -24.12 -10.21 -6.33
CA ALA A 321 -24.25 -11.14 -5.21
C ALA A 321 -24.87 -12.45 -5.70
N VAL A 322 -24.08 -13.54 -5.63
CA VAL A 322 -24.52 -14.89 -6.00
C VAL A 322 -24.61 -15.73 -4.73
N CYS A 323 -25.80 -16.27 -4.41
CA CYS A 323 -25.97 -17.27 -3.37
C CYS A 323 -25.53 -18.63 -3.90
N LEU A 324 -24.72 -19.33 -3.14
CA LEU A 324 -24.27 -20.70 -3.45
C LEU A 324 -25.06 -21.66 -2.54
N ASP A 325 -26.34 -21.91 -2.88
CA ASP A 325 -27.23 -22.84 -2.17
C ASP A 325 -27.00 -24.28 -2.62
#